data_0a5813a827acfbb6e767c12b1f75f03a
#
_entry.id   0a5813a827acfbb6e767c12b1f75f03a
#
_cell.length_a   1.000
_cell.length_b   1.000
_cell.length_c   1.000
_cell.angle_alpha   90.00
_cell.angle_beta   90.00
_cell.angle_gamma   90.00
#
_symmetry.space_group_name_H-M   'P 1'
#
loop_
_entity.id
_entity.type
_entity.pdbx_description
1 polymer ?
#
loop_
_entity_poly.entity_id
_entity_poly.type
_entity_poly.pdbx_seq_one_letter_code
_entity_poly.pdbx_strand_id
1 'polypeptide(L)'
;MKILICTKLDLTSCIAVNELLASFGPDDHEWQLVLSDKVNDAERQLPSQYDLAFYERDMFLKWSKNLDAFNQRYLSFEKLGERYKVTSELLKDINTDTRFLHRIAVWKPDVIVSIRYNYIFKQPLIDLAQRAVVNLHPGKLPEYGGFYAPFWAMKNKEKTLTCTLHGITDEKIDSGDIYAEATLPVDLNRSVMWHFTELYRQGIPELAKLISNVSSHLTIKGQIQNLNDQRLFTHPKLDDMVSFEHSGGRMVSHHDYLEECEAFFQP
;
A
#
# COMPACT_ATOMS: atom_id res chain seq x y z
N MET A 1 -7.10 -19.71 -4.17
CA MET A 1 -5.78 -19.61 -3.49
C MET A 1 -5.92 -18.95 -2.15
N LYS A 2 -4.90 -19.05 -1.30
CA LYS A 2 -4.79 -18.38 -0.01
C LYS A 2 -3.90 -17.15 -0.14
N ILE A 3 -4.42 -15.98 0.18
CA ILE A 3 -3.71 -14.72 -0.01
C ILE A 3 -3.69 -13.95 1.30
N LEU A 4 -2.48 -13.63 1.76
CA LEU A 4 -2.24 -12.79 2.92
C LEU A 4 -1.93 -11.37 2.44
N ILE A 5 -2.77 -10.40 2.82
CA ILE A 5 -2.51 -8.98 2.57
C ILE A 5 -1.99 -8.33 3.84
N CYS A 6 -0.84 -7.69 3.76
CA CYS A 6 -0.25 -6.88 4.83
C CYS A 6 -0.33 -5.41 4.43
N THR A 7 -1.00 -4.59 5.25
CA THR A 7 -1.22 -3.18 4.92
C THR A 7 -1.27 -2.29 6.17
N LYS A 8 -1.25 -0.97 5.96
CA LYS A 8 -1.36 0.02 7.03
C LYS A 8 -2.84 0.28 7.34
N LEU A 9 -3.15 0.61 8.58
CA LEU A 9 -4.50 0.99 9.01
C LEU A 9 -4.75 2.46 8.69
N ASP A 10 -4.98 2.78 7.42
CA ASP A 10 -5.25 4.14 6.93
C ASP A 10 -6.19 4.15 5.70
N LEU A 11 -6.64 5.36 5.31
CA LEU A 11 -7.58 5.58 4.22
C LEU A 11 -7.06 5.02 2.88
N THR A 12 -5.86 5.43 2.47
CA THR A 12 -5.24 5.01 1.19
C THR A 12 -5.11 3.49 1.11
N SER A 13 -4.70 2.84 2.21
CA SER A 13 -4.63 1.37 2.28
C SER A 13 -6.00 0.73 2.19
N CYS A 14 -7.01 1.31 2.85
CA CYS A 14 -8.39 0.81 2.80
C CYS A 14 -8.95 0.88 1.38
N ILE A 15 -8.71 1.98 0.66
CA ILE A 15 -9.09 2.14 -0.75
C ILE A 15 -8.41 1.08 -1.61
N ALA A 16 -7.08 0.91 -1.48
CA ALA A 16 -6.34 -0.06 -2.27
C ALA A 16 -6.81 -1.51 -2.03
N VAL A 17 -7.12 -1.87 -0.77
CA VAL A 17 -7.66 -3.20 -0.44
C VAL A 17 -9.07 -3.40 -1.02
N ASN A 18 -9.96 -2.38 -0.94
CA ASN A 18 -11.27 -2.46 -1.57
C ASN A 18 -11.18 -2.69 -3.08
N GLU A 19 -10.34 -1.93 -3.79
CA GLU A 19 -10.11 -2.08 -5.25
C GLU A 19 -9.55 -3.47 -5.60
N LEU A 20 -8.61 -3.99 -4.79
CA LEU A 20 -8.06 -5.32 -5.01
C LEU A 20 -9.14 -6.40 -4.83
N LEU A 21 -9.87 -6.36 -3.72
CA LEU A 21 -10.92 -7.35 -3.45
C LEU A 21 -12.05 -7.29 -4.47
N ALA A 22 -12.42 -6.09 -4.95
CA ALA A 22 -13.43 -5.90 -5.99
C ALA A 22 -12.99 -6.46 -7.36
N SER A 23 -11.69 -6.70 -7.58
CA SER A 23 -11.18 -7.34 -8.79
C SER A 23 -11.49 -8.84 -8.87
N PHE A 24 -12.02 -9.43 -7.79
CA PHE A 24 -12.30 -10.86 -7.67
C PHE A 24 -13.70 -11.12 -7.13
N GLY A 25 -14.22 -12.31 -7.42
CA GLY A 25 -15.44 -12.79 -6.77
C GLY A 25 -15.20 -13.11 -5.28
N PRO A 26 -16.24 -13.05 -4.43
CA PRO A 26 -16.10 -13.24 -2.99
C PRO A 26 -15.63 -14.66 -2.59
N ASP A 27 -15.70 -15.61 -3.48
CA ASP A 27 -15.31 -17.01 -3.27
C ASP A 27 -14.11 -17.46 -4.13
N ASP A 28 -13.51 -16.55 -4.93
CA ASP A 28 -12.38 -16.89 -5.81
C ASP A 28 -11.12 -17.24 -5.01
N HIS A 29 -10.93 -16.58 -3.86
CA HIS A 29 -9.76 -16.74 -3.01
C HIS A 29 -10.13 -16.72 -1.52
N GLU A 30 -9.27 -17.33 -0.72
CA GLU A 30 -9.32 -17.22 0.74
C GLU A 30 -8.37 -16.09 1.18
N TRP A 31 -8.94 -15.05 1.81
CA TRP A 31 -8.22 -13.83 2.14
C TRP A 31 -7.98 -13.70 3.64
N GLN A 32 -6.77 -13.36 4.02
CA GLN A 32 -6.45 -12.83 5.35
C GLN A 32 -5.79 -11.46 5.24
N LEU A 33 -6.10 -10.58 6.18
CA LEU A 33 -5.62 -9.21 6.21
C LEU A 33 -4.91 -8.93 7.52
N VAL A 34 -3.67 -8.49 7.45
CA VAL A 34 -2.90 -7.98 8.59
C VAL A 34 -2.79 -6.47 8.47
N LEU A 35 -3.23 -5.80 9.51
CA LEU A 35 -3.18 -4.35 9.64
C LEU A 35 -2.04 -3.94 10.58
N SER A 36 -1.35 -2.87 10.23
CA SER A 36 -0.39 -2.20 11.11
C SER A 36 -0.90 -0.80 11.44
N ASP A 37 -0.93 -0.48 12.73
CA ASP A 37 -1.23 0.86 13.22
C ASP A 37 0.02 1.69 13.53
N LYS A 38 1.20 1.19 13.14
CA LYS A 38 2.48 1.86 13.37
C LYS A 38 2.50 3.23 12.71
N VAL A 39 2.73 4.25 13.51
CA VAL A 39 3.07 5.60 13.08
C VAL A 39 4.50 5.88 13.50
N ASN A 40 5.34 6.28 12.56
CA ASN A 40 6.72 6.64 12.89
C ASN A 40 6.77 7.99 13.61
N ASP A 41 7.72 8.16 14.53
CA ASP A 41 7.88 9.42 15.27
C ASP A 41 8.11 10.60 14.31
N ALA A 42 8.79 10.39 13.18
CA ALA A 42 8.99 11.42 12.17
C ALA A 42 7.66 11.95 11.60
N GLU A 43 6.64 11.11 11.44
CA GLU A 43 5.31 11.52 10.94
C GLU A 43 4.58 12.46 11.92
N ARG A 44 5.00 12.53 13.18
CA ARG A 44 4.40 13.38 14.22
C ARG A 44 5.17 14.67 14.49
N GLN A 45 6.40 14.79 13.97
CA GLN A 45 7.31 15.89 14.31
C GLN A 45 7.16 17.10 13.36
N LEU A 46 6.76 16.88 12.11
CA LEU A 46 6.65 17.95 11.12
C LEU A 46 5.18 18.23 10.81
N PRO A 47 4.74 19.52 10.78
CA PRO A 47 3.32 19.86 10.59
C PRO A 47 2.67 19.19 9.39
N SER A 48 3.27 19.28 8.21
CA SER A 48 2.67 18.71 6.98
C SER A 48 2.67 17.18 6.96
N GLN A 49 3.60 16.50 7.65
CA GLN A 49 3.55 15.05 7.85
C GLN A 49 2.50 14.67 8.89
N TYR A 50 2.37 15.47 9.95
CA TYR A 50 1.30 15.31 10.92
C TYR A 50 -0.07 15.45 10.26
N ASP A 51 -0.27 16.46 9.41
CA ASP A 51 -1.52 16.64 8.68
C ASP A 51 -1.84 15.44 7.80
N LEU A 52 -0.85 14.90 7.07
CA LEU A 52 -1.02 13.69 6.27
C LEU A 52 -1.47 12.51 7.16
N ALA A 53 -0.78 12.24 8.26
CA ALA A 53 -1.14 11.16 9.18
C ALA A 53 -2.51 11.38 9.82
N PHE A 54 -2.86 12.63 10.16
CA PHE A 54 -4.15 13.01 10.71
C PHE A 54 -5.30 12.71 9.74
N TYR A 55 -5.20 13.14 8.48
CA TYR A 55 -6.25 12.92 7.48
C TYR A 55 -6.34 11.44 7.08
N GLU A 56 -5.21 10.83 6.73
CA GLU A 56 -5.20 9.43 6.28
C GLU A 56 -5.64 8.45 7.37
N ARG A 57 -5.31 8.71 8.63
CA ARG A 57 -5.53 7.77 9.72
C ARG A 57 -6.56 8.25 10.75
N ASP A 58 -6.28 9.35 11.45
CA ASP A 58 -7.08 9.70 12.63
C ASP A 58 -8.51 10.11 12.24
N MET A 59 -8.65 10.91 11.21
CA MET A 59 -9.97 11.27 10.66
C MET A 59 -10.67 10.05 10.06
N PHE A 60 -9.97 9.25 9.25
CA PHE A 60 -10.51 8.04 8.66
C PHE A 60 -11.05 7.08 9.72
N LEU A 61 -10.25 6.74 10.73
CA LEU A 61 -10.67 5.83 11.79
C LEU A 61 -11.83 6.37 12.64
N LYS A 62 -11.97 7.69 12.73
CA LYS A 62 -13.06 8.31 13.48
C LYS A 62 -14.42 8.14 12.81
N TRP A 63 -14.50 8.32 11.49
CA TRP A 63 -15.78 8.25 10.79
C TRP A 63 -16.07 6.86 10.19
N SER A 64 -15.06 6.10 9.79
CA SER A 64 -15.23 4.80 9.13
C SER A 64 -15.92 3.75 10.01
N LYS A 65 -15.78 3.85 11.34
CA LYS A 65 -16.46 2.97 12.30
C LYS A 65 -17.98 3.05 12.26
N ASN A 66 -18.52 4.18 11.75
CA ASN A 66 -19.96 4.44 11.72
C ASN A 66 -20.57 4.20 10.32
N LEU A 67 -19.80 3.61 9.40
CA LEU A 67 -20.30 3.31 8.06
C LEU A 67 -21.21 2.08 8.08
N ASP A 68 -22.42 2.23 7.50
CA ASP A 68 -23.29 1.11 7.17
C ASP A 68 -22.84 0.40 5.90
N ALA A 69 -22.66 -0.91 5.96
CA ALA A 69 -21.86 -1.67 5.00
C ALA A 69 -22.57 -2.09 3.71
N PHE A 70 -23.89 -2.04 3.62
CA PHE A 70 -24.54 -2.90 2.62
C PHE A 70 -24.60 -2.35 1.19
N ASN A 71 -24.56 -1.04 0.99
CA ASN A 71 -24.76 -0.43 -0.33
C ASN A 71 -23.62 0.49 -0.79
N GLN A 72 -22.49 0.48 -0.13
CA GLN A 72 -21.41 1.42 -0.43
C GLN A 72 -20.37 0.80 -1.36
N ARG A 73 -19.78 1.62 -2.24
CA ARG A 73 -18.70 1.20 -3.14
C ARG A 73 -17.51 0.67 -2.35
N TYR A 74 -17.05 1.41 -1.33
CA TYR A 74 -15.97 0.96 -0.44
C TYR A 74 -16.47 0.68 0.97
N LEU A 75 -15.85 -0.30 1.60
CA LEU A 75 -16.13 -0.73 2.97
C LEU A 75 -14.97 -0.34 3.89
N SER A 76 -15.26 -0.03 5.15
CA SER A 76 -14.21 0.04 6.17
C SER A 76 -13.54 -1.32 6.39
N PHE A 77 -12.35 -1.33 6.99
CA PHE A 77 -11.63 -2.58 7.26
C PHE A 77 -12.46 -3.57 8.10
N GLU A 78 -13.25 -3.07 9.05
CA GLU A 78 -14.11 -3.88 9.90
C GLU A 78 -15.23 -4.57 9.10
N LYS A 79 -15.63 -3.96 7.96
CA LYS A 79 -16.76 -4.42 7.14
C LYS A 79 -16.36 -5.28 5.93
N LEU A 80 -15.08 -5.33 5.60
CA LEU A 80 -14.60 -6.15 4.46
C LEU A 80 -14.96 -7.63 4.63
N GLY A 81 -14.94 -8.15 5.87
CA GLY A 81 -15.32 -9.52 6.16
C GLY A 81 -16.77 -9.88 5.82
N GLU A 82 -17.68 -8.90 5.87
CA GLU A 82 -19.10 -9.10 5.58
C GLU A 82 -19.36 -9.34 4.08
N ARG A 83 -18.60 -8.66 3.19
CA ARG A 83 -18.75 -8.78 1.73
C ARG A 83 -17.80 -9.82 1.12
N TYR A 84 -16.53 -9.81 1.54
CA TYR A 84 -15.47 -10.59 0.89
C TYR A 84 -14.97 -11.76 1.73
N LYS A 85 -15.59 -12.04 2.87
CA LYS A 85 -15.20 -13.12 3.80
C LYS A 85 -13.75 -13.01 4.28
N VAL A 86 -13.22 -11.79 4.35
CA VAL A 86 -11.85 -11.49 4.80
C VAL A 86 -11.80 -11.56 6.32
N THR A 87 -10.83 -12.30 6.87
CA THR A 87 -10.46 -12.18 8.28
C THR A 87 -9.38 -11.14 8.44
N SER A 88 -9.56 -10.18 9.34
CA SER A 88 -8.59 -9.11 9.59
C SER A 88 -8.10 -9.13 11.03
N GLU A 89 -6.82 -8.81 11.23
CA GLU A 89 -6.23 -8.64 12.55
C GLU A 89 -5.21 -7.52 12.57
N LEU A 90 -5.10 -6.85 13.72
CA LEU A 90 -4.13 -5.80 13.96
C LEU A 90 -2.90 -6.40 14.67
N LEU A 91 -1.72 -6.24 14.08
CA LEU A 91 -0.46 -6.70 14.67
C LEU A 91 0.50 -5.53 14.92
N LYS A 92 1.20 -5.59 16.05
CA LYS A 92 2.27 -4.62 16.37
C LYS A 92 3.51 -4.83 15.51
N ASP A 93 3.92 -6.08 15.34
CA ASP A 93 5.05 -6.47 14.50
C ASP A 93 4.84 -7.89 13.98
N ILE A 94 4.62 -8.01 12.69
CA ILE A 94 4.36 -9.28 12.00
C ILE A 94 5.54 -10.27 12.11
N ASN A 95 6.77 -9.77 12.27
CA ASN A 95 7.96 -10.61 12.28
C ASN A 95 8.23 -11.27 13.63
N THR A 96 7.67 -10.72 14.72
CA THR A 96 7.95 -11.17 16.09
C THR A 96 6.78 -11.86 16.77
N ASP A 97 5.57 -11.76 16.20
CA ASP A 97 4.41 -12.47 16.71
C ASP A 97 4.46 -13.97 16.34
N THR A 98 4.99 -14.76 17.28
CA THR A 98 5.18 -16.22 17.07
C THR A 98 3.87 -16.97 16.89
N ARG A 99 2.75 -16.52 17.49
CA ARG A 99 1.44 -17.16 17.35
C ARG A 99 0.90 -16.94 15.94
N PHE A 100 1.05 -15.69 15.45
CA PHE A 100 0.70 -15.35 14.08
C PHE A 100 1.52 -16.16 13.09
N LEU A 101 2.86 -16.15 13.20
CA LEU A 101 3.74 -16.88 12.30
C LEU A 101 3.42 -18.39 12.28
N HIS A 102 3.18 -18.99 13.43
CA HIS A 102 2.77 -20.40 13.50
C HIS A 102 1.43 -20.66 12.78
N ARG A 103 0.43 -19.81 12.99
CA ARG A 103 -0.87 -19.95 12.34
C ARG A 103 -0.75 -19.80 10.82
N ILE A 104 0.02 -18.83 10.33
CA ILE A 104 0.25 -18.61 8.90
C ILE A 104 1.05 -19.78 8.29
N ALA A 105 2.03 -20.32 9.02
CA ALA A 105 2.75 -21.53 8.58
C ALA A 105 1.84 -22.75 8.39
N VAL A 106 0.83 -22.90 9.26
CA VAL A 106 -0.20 -23.96 9.12
C VAL A 106 -1.17 -23.63 7.99
N TRP A 107 -1.57 -22.37 7.84
CA TRP A 107 -2.49 -21.91 6.80
C TRP A 107 -1.87 -21.98 5.40
N LYS A 108 -0.55 -21.76 5.27
CA LYS A 108 0.22 -21.84 4.02
C LYS A 108 -0.32 -20.91 2.93
N PRO A 109 -0.09 -19.60 3.02
CA PRO A 109 -0.49 -18.68 1.97
C PRO A 109 0.22 -18.99 0.65
N ASP A 110 -0.53 -18.95 -0.46
CA ASP A 110 0.07 -19.02 -1.79
C ASP A 110 0.84 -17.75 -2.11
N VAL A 111 0.23 -16.60 -1.78
CA VAL A 111 0.81 -15.28 -2.01
C VAL A 111 0.73 -14.43 -0.74
N ILE A 112 1.82 -13.73 -0.45
CA ILE A 112 1.86 -12.66 0.55
C ILE A 112 2.02 -11.34 -0.19
N VAL A 113 1.12 -10.40 0.07
CA VAL A 113 1.07 -9.08 -0.58
C VAL A 113 1.34 -8.00 0.45
N SER A 114 2.27 -7.12 0.16
CA SER A 114 2.52 -5.87 0.90
C SER A 114 1.91 -4.69 0.13
N ILE A 115 1.05 -3.91 0.77
CA ILE A 115 0.53 -2.63 0.27
C ILE A 115 0.70 -1.62 1.39
N ARG A 116 1.61 -0.65 1.26
CA ARG A 116 1.89 0.37 2.30
C ARG A 116 2.27 -0.21 3.67
N TYR A 117 2.62 -1.50 3.76
CA TYR A 117 2.98 -2.09 5.05
C TYR A 117 4.31 -1.52 5.56
N ASN A 118 4.33 -0.99 6.76
CA ASN A 118 5.45 -0.22 7.29
C ASN A 118 6.43 -1.02 8.16
N TYR A 119 6.52 -2.33 7.91
CA TYR A 119 7.56 -3.22 8.42
C TYR A 119 8.25 -3.94 7.27
N ILE A 120 9.57 -4.06 7.37
CA ILE A 120 10.35 -4.90 6.46
C ILE A 120 10.03 -6.35 6.78
N PHE A 121 9.66 -7.13 5.79
CA PHE A 121 9.46 -8.56 5.96
C PHE A 121 10.78 -9.25 6.23
N LYS A 122 10.81 -10.10 7.26
CA LYS A 122 11.96 -10.92 7.62
C LYS A 122 11.85 -12.31 6.98
N GLN A 123 12.99 -12.98 6.81
CA GLN A 123 13.06 -14.26 6.11
C GLN A 123 12.03 -15.28 6.63
N PRO A 124 11.79 -15.43 7.95
CA PRO A 124 10.79 -16.40 8.45
C PRO A 124 9.36 -16.14 7.94
N LEU A 125 8.98 -14.89 7.67
CA LEU A 125 7.69 -14.58 7.06
C LEU A 125 7.71 -14.81 5.54
N ILE A 126 8.79 -14.41 4.88
CA ILE A 126 8.96 -14.57 3.43
C ILE A 126 8.86 -16.05 3.04
N ASP A 127 9.50 -16.94 3.80
CA ASP A 127 9.52 -18.38 3.56
C ASP A 127 8.16 -19.09 3.74
N LEU A 128 7.16 -18.41 4.31
CA LEU A 128 5.82 -18.97 4.47
C LEU A 128 5.01 -18.98 3.17
N ALA A 129 5.32 -18.09 2.23
CA ALA A 129 4.62 -18.05 0.96
C ALA A 129 4.98 -19.24 0.07
N GLN A 130 3.95 -19.90 -0.47
CA GLN A 130 4.17 -21.08 -1.31
C GLN A 130 4.61 -20.72 -2.73
N ARG A 131 4.33 -19.49 -3.20
CA ARG A 131 4.52 -19.10 -4.60
C ARG A 131 5.17 -17.75 -4.77
N ALA A 132 4.71 -16.70 -4.06
CA ALA A 132 5.25 -15.36 -4.21
C ALA A 132 5.06 -14.50 -2.96
N VAL A 133 6.02 -13.64 -2.70
CA VAL A 133 5.87 -12.47 -1.84
C VAL A 133 6.09 -11.24 -2.69
N VAL A 134 5.13 -10.30 -2.68
CA VAL A 134 5.15 -9.13 -3.56
C VAL A 134 4.84 -7.85 -2.79
N ASN A 135 5.39 -6.75 -3.28
CA ASN A 135 5.09 -5.41 -2.79
C ASN A 135 4.57 -4.53 -3.92
N LEU A 136 3.49 -3.81 -3.65
CA LEU A 136 3.02 -2.74 -4.50
C LEU A 136 3.59 -1.42 -3.95
N HIS A 137 4.64 -0.91 -4.58
CA HIS A 137 5.41 0.25 -4.15
C HIS A 137 5.02 1.50 -4.95
N PRO A 138 4.68 2.64 -4.31
CA PRO A 138 4.25 3.85 -5.00
C PRO A 138 5.44 4.70 -5.47
N GLY A 139 6.43 4.09 -6.08
CA GLY A 139 7.64 4.72 -6.61
C GLY A 139 8.20 3.94 -7.79
N LYS A 140 8.88 4.65 -8.69
CA LYS A 140 9.62 4.05 -9.78
C LYS A 140 10.89 3.41 -9.23
N LEU A 141 11.03 2.10 -9.36
CA LEU A 141 12.23 1.38 -8.94
C LEU A 141 13.20 1.20 -10.11
N PRO A 142 14.51 1.26 -9.84
CA PRO A 142 15.15 1.42 -8.52
C PRO A 142 15.35 2.87 -8.06
N GLU A 143 14.91 3.88 -8.82
CA GLU A 143 15.25 5.30 -8.63
C GLU A 143 14.54 5.95 -7.42
N TYR A 144 13.34 5.47 -7.04
CA TYR A 144 12.51 6.03 -5.97
C TYR A 144 12.06 4.96 -4.98
N GLY A 145 13.00 4.25 -4.37
CA GLY A 145 12.73 3.29 -3.29
C GLY A 145 12.62 3.95 -1.91
N GLY A 146 12.10 3.23 -0.93
CA GLY A 146 11.96 3.65 0.45
C GLY A 146 10.69 4.45 0.73
N PHE A 147 10.79 5.49 1.56
CA PHE A 147 9.63 6.23 2.06
C PHE A 147 9.30 7.45 1.21
N TYR A 148 8.01 7.79 1.12
CA TYR A 148 7.52 9.02 0.49
C TYR A 148 7.93 9.19 -0.99
N ALA A 149 8.04 8.10 -1.75
CA ALA A 149 8.47 8.13 -3.15
C ALA A 149 7.72 9.15 -4.01
N PRO A 150 6.38 9.30 -3.97
CA PRO A 150 5.66 10.33 -4.71
C PRO A 150 6.08 11.76 -4.34
N PHE A 151 6.27 12.04 -3.04
CA PHE A 151 6.77 13.34 -2.58
C PHE A 151 8.13 13.66 -3.19
N TRP A 152 9.07 12.72 -3.13
CA TRP A 152 10.42 12.92 -3.65
C TRP A 152 10.44 13.08 -5.16
N ALA A 153 9.64 12.29 -5.89
CA ALA A 153 9.53 12.42 -7.34
C ALA A 153 8.93 13.79 -7.73
N MET A 154 7.86 14.24 -7.07
CA MET A 154 7.25 15.55 -7.29
C MET A 154 8.21 16.69 -6.93
N LYS A 155 8.93 16.59 -5.81
CA LYS A 155 9.96 17.55 -5.40
C LYS A 155 11.09 17.64 -6.42
N ASN A 156 11.47 16.52 -7.03
CA ASN A 156 12.45 16.44 -8.10
C ASN A 156 11.89 16.84 -9.49
N LYS A 157 10.63 17.32 -9.54
CA LYS A 157 9.95 17.81 -10.75
C LYS A 157 9.76 16.73 -11.83
N GLU A 158 9.62 15.48 -11.42
CA GLU A 158 9.19 14.43 -12.33
C GLU A 158 7.81 14.78 -12.92
N LYS A 159 7.61 14.42 -14.18
CA LYS A 159 6.34 14.66 -14.89
C LYS A 159 5.35 13.52 -14.72
N THR A 160 5.87 12.35 -14.33
CA THR A 160 5.10 11.11 -14.21
C THR A 160 5.58 10.39 -12.96
N LEU A 161 4.65 9.91 -12.17
CA LEU A 161 4.89 9.00 -11.05
C LEU A 161 4.65 7.57 -11.52
N THR A 162 5.26 6.63 -10.82
CA THR A 162 5.13 5.19 -11.13
C THR A 162 4.78 4.42 -9.87
N CYS A 163 3.86 3.48 -10.00
CA CYS A 163 3.64 2.43 -9.02
C CYS A 163 4.31 1.15 -9.53
N THR A 164 5.22 0.58 -8.77
CA THR A 164 5.98 -0.62 -9.15
C THR A 164 5.50 -1.83 -8.36
N LEU A 165 5.09 -2.89 -9.06
CA LEU A 165 4.84 -4.20 -8.48
C LEU A 165 6.14 -5.02 -8.57
N HIS A 166 6.72 -5.36 -7.42
CA HIS A 166 7.98 -6.11 -7.37
C HIS A 166 7.95 -7.25 -6.37
N GLY A 167 8.90 -8.19 -6.50
CA GLY A 167 9.07 -9.29 -5.58
C GLY A 167 9.74 -8.88 -4.26
N ILE A 168 9.50 -9.67 -3.21
CA ILE A 168 10.25 -9.64 -1.97
C ILE A 168 10.86 -11.02 -1.78
N THR A 169 12.17 -11.14 -1.95
CA THR A 169 12.91 -12.41 -1.83
C THR A 169 13.83 -12.44 -0.62
N ASP A 170 14.16 -11.27 -0.09
CA ASP A 170 15.01 -11.09 1.10
C ASP A 170 14.59 -9.82 1.87
N GLU A 171 15.36 -9.48 2.90
CA GLU A 171 15.08 -8.32 3.78
C GLU A 171 15.53 -6.97 3.21
N LYS A 172 16.07 -6.92 1.98
CA LYS A 172 16.50 -5.67 1.35
C LYS A 172 15.28 -4.88 0.86
N ILE A 173 15.31 -3.58 1.11
CA ILE A 173 14.21 -2.69 0.76
C ILE A 173 14.15 -2.51 -0.77
N ASP A 174 12.97 -2.75 -1.35
CA ASP A 174 12.59 -2.45 -2.73
C ASP A 174 13.61 -2.95 -3.79
N SER A 175 14.21 -4.12 -3.57
CA SER A 175 15.33 -4.66 -4.37
C SER A 175 14.97 -5.85 -5.25
N GLY A 176 13.77 -6.40 -5.12
CA GLY A 176 13.36 -7.59 -5.86
C GLY A 176 12.99 -7.30 -7.32
N ASP A 177 12.83 -8.36 -8.11
CA ASP A 177 12.50 -8.26 -9.52
C ASP A 177 11.19 -7.50 -9.76
N ILE A 178 11.17 -6.61 -10.76
CA ILE A 178 9.99 -5.84 -11.17
C ILE A 178 9.10 -6.72 -12.05
N TYR A 179 7.83 -6.87 -11.65
CA TYR A 179 6.84 -7.64 -12.40
C TYR A 179 5.97 -6.77 -13.29
N ALA A 180 5.64 -5.55 -12.83
CA ALA A 180 4.85 -4.60 -13.59
C ALA A 180 5.04 -3.18 -13.07
N GLU A 181 4.70 -2.21 -13.90
CA GLU A 181 4.69 -0.79 -13.57
C GLU A 181 3.39 -0.17 -14.10
N ALA A 182 2.81 0.73 -13.30
CA ALA A 182 1.69 1.57 -13.69
C ALA A 182 2.09 3.03 -13.48
N THR A 183 1.69 3.92 -14.39
CA THR A 183 2.13 5.31 -14.37
C THR A 183 0.96 6.27 -14.17
N LEU A 184 1.25 7.40 -13.52
CA LEU A 184 0.32 8.48 -13.25
C LEU A 184 0.98 9.83 -13.60
N PRO A 185 0.40 10.66 -14.48
CA PRO A 185 0.88 12.03 -14.68
C PRO A 185 0.79 12.84 -13.39
N VAL A 186 1.79 13.69 -13.12
CA VAL A 186 1.75 14.61 -11.98
C VAL A 186 0.76 15.74 -12.27
N ASP A 187 -0.22 15.91 -11.39
CA ASP A 187 -1.11 17.07 -11.34
C ASP A 187 -0.71 17.98 -10.17
N LEU A 188 -0.12 19.13 -10.47
CA LEU A 188 0.32 20.08 -9.46
C LEU A 188 -0.82 20.76 -8.70
N ASN A 189 -2.08 20.61 -9.16
CA ASN A 189 -3.26 21.05 -8.42
C ASN A 189 -3.70 20.07 -7.33
N ARG A 190 -3.15 18.88 -7.33
CA ARG A 190 -3.44 17.80 -6.37
C ARG A 190 -2.34 17.64 -5.33
N SER A 191 -2.72 17.13 -4.18
CA SER A 191 -1.80 16.85 -3.07
C SER A 191 -1.00 15.56 -3.27
N VAL A 192 0.07 15.41 -2.51
CA VAL A 192 0.84 14.16 -2.44
C VAL A 192 -0.05 13.01 -1.97
N MET A 193 -0.96 13.25 -1.00
CA MET A 193 -1.92 12.26 -0.52
C MET A 193 -2.78 11.69 -1.66
N TRP A 194 -3.33 12.57 -2.51
CA TRP A 194 -4.10 12.15 -3.68
C TRP A 194 -3.27 11.32 -4.64
N HIS A 195 -2.02 11.74 -4.94
CA HIS A 195 -1.13 10.97 -5.80
C HIS A 195 -0.78 9.60 -5.22
N PHE A 196 -0.61 9.49 -3.89
CA PHE A 196 -0.45 8.18 -3.25
C PHE A 196 -1.63 7.26 -3.55
N THR A 197 -2.85 7.74 -3.34
CA THR A 197 -4.06 6.94 -3.53
C THR A 197 -4.24 6.55 -5.00
N GLU A 198 -4.08 7.50 -5.92
CA GLU A 198 -4.20 7.24 -7.35
C GLU A 198 -3.14 6.28 -7.88
N LEU A 199 -1.90 6.35 -7.39
CA LEU A 199 -0.86 5.39 -7.76
C LEU A 199 -1.24 3.95 -7.36
N TYR A 200 -1.82 3.77 -6.19
CA TYR A 200 -2.32 2.44 -5.82
C TYR A 200 -3.49 2.00 -6.69
N ARG A 201 -4.43 2.88 -7.02
CA ARG A 201 -5.51 2.57 -7.98
C ARG A 201 -4.96 2.13 -9.33
N GLN A 202 -3.92 2.81 -9.85
CA GLN A 202 -3.27 2.41 -11.10
C GLN A 202 -2.50 1.09 -10.97
N GLY A 203 -1.93 0.78 -9.82
CA GLY A 203 -1.13 -0.43 -9.59
C GLY A 203 -1.95 -1.69 -9.27
N ILE A 204 -3.14 -1.53 -8.69
CA ILE A 204 -4.01 -2.67 -8.30
C ILE A 204 -4.36 -3.59 -9.48
N PRO A 205 -4.70 -3.12 -10.68
CA PRO A 205 -4.95 -4.01 -11.83
C PRO A 205 -3.76 -4.93 -12.15
N GLU A 206 -2.52 -4.44 -12.03
CA GLU A 206 -1.33 -5.25 -12.28
C GLU A 206 -1.13 -6.30 -11.16
N LEU A 207 -1.40 -5.93 -9.90
CA LEU A 207 -1.39 -6.89 -8.80
C LEU A 207 -2.48 -7.96 -8.97
N ALA A 208 -3.70 -7.58 -9.34
CA ALA A 208 -4.80 -8.53 -9.60
C ALA A 208 -4.46 -9.49 -10.75
N LYS A 209 -3.85 -9.00 -11.81
CA LYS A 209 -3.34 -9.80 -12.93
C LYS A 209 -2.25 -10.79 -12.49
N LEU A 210 -1.30 -10.35 -11.65
CA LEU A 210 -0.29 -11.23 -11.08
C LEU A 210 -0.94 -12.35 -10.28
N ILE A 211 -1.88 -12.03 -9.37
CA ILE A 211 -2.62 -13.01 -8.56
C ILE A 211 -3.35 -14.02 -9.46
N SER A 212 -4.02 -13.54 -10.52
CA SER A 212 -4.71 -14.41 -11.50
C SER A 212 -3.75 -15.33 -12.24
N ASN A 213 -2.57 -14.83 -12.63
CA ASN A 213 -1.53 -15.63 -13.27
C ASN A 213 -1.01 -16.74 -12.33
N VAL A 214 -0.73 -16.38 -11.06
CA VAL A 214 -0.34 -17.37 -10.04
C VAL A 214 -1.44 -18.42 -9.85
N SER A 215 -2.70 -18.00 -9.80
CA SER A 215 -3.85 -18.91 -9.69
C SER A 215 -3.92 -19.90 -10.84
N SER A 216 -3.62 -19.45 -12.03
CA SER A 216 -3.61 -20.26 -13.25
C SER A 216 -2.30 -21.05 -13.45
N HIS A 217 -1.42 -21.11 -12.46
CA HIS A 217 -0.10 -21.77 -12.51
C HIS A 217 0.82 -21.24 -13.62
N LEU A 218 0.63 -20.00 -14.03
CA LEU A 218 1.51 -19.35 -15.00
C LEU A 218 2.79 -18.88 -14.31
N THR A 219 3.90 -18.95 -15.02
CA THR A 219 5.18 -18.45 -14.51
C THR A 219 5.18 -16.93 -14.46
N ILE A 220 5.46 -16.38 -13.30
CA ILE A 220 5.71 -14.94 -13.15
C ILE A 220 7.17 -14.68 -13.54
N LYS A 221 7.37 -13.82 -14.53
CA LYS A 221 8.70 -13.36 -14.93
C LYS A 221 8.87 -11.92 -14.50
N GLY A 222 9.91 -11.65 -13.74
CA GLY A 222 10.31 -10.30 -13.35
C GLY A 222 11.50 -9.81 -14.14
N GLN A 223 11.66 -8.51 -14.19
CA GLN A 223 12.86 -7.84 -14.68
C GLN A 223 13.78 -7.57 -13.49
N ILE A 224 15.02 -8.05 -13.57
CA ILE A 224 16.04 -7.80 -12.54
C ILE A 224 16.35 -6.32 -12.50
N GLN A 225 16.36 -5.74 -11.30
CA GLN A 225 16.73 -4.35 -11.11
C GLN A 225 18.24 -4.13 -11.18
N ASN A 226 18.67 -3.01 -11.77
CA ASN A 226 20.05 -2.54 -11.63
C ASN A 226 20.21 -1.81 -10.28
N LEU A 227 20.56 -2.51 -9.25
CA LEU A 227 20.70 -1.95 -7.91
C LEU A 227 21.84 -0.92 -7.75
N ASN A 228 22.73 -0.75 -8.75
CA ASN A 228 23.69 0.35 -8.76
C ASN A 228 23.01 1.72 -8.92
N ASP A 229 21.80 1.74 -9.49
CA ASP A 229 20.98 2.96 -9.67
C ASP A 229 19.99 3.16 -8.51
N GLN A 230 19.97 2.26 -7.53
CA GLN A 230 19.03 2.31 -6.42
C GLN A 230 19.24 3.55 -5.55
N ARG A 231 18.13 4.26 -5.31
CA ARG A 231 18.06 5.36 -4.36
C ARG A 231 16.97 5.06 -3.33
N LEU A 232 17.38 4.98 -2.07
CA LEU A 232 16.47 4.77 -0.95
C LEU A 232 16.22 6.08 -0.24
N PHE A 233 15.02 6.58 -0.35
CA PHE A 233 14.59 7.79 0.32
C PHE A 233 14.06 7.51 1.72
N THR A 234 14.27 8.45 2.62
CA THR A 234 13.76 8.45 3.99
C THR A 234 12.61 9.43 4.14
N HIS A 235 12.11 9.60 5.36
CA HIS A 235 11.14 10.64 5.67
C HIS A 235 11.70 12.02 5.31
N PRO A 236 10.92 12.90 4.64
CA PRO A 236 11.34 14.27 4.34
C PRO A 236 11.67 15.05 5.61
N LYS A 237 12.68 15.88 5.55
CA LYS A 237 13.04 16.82 6.62
C LYS A 237 12.25 18.12 6.47
N LEU A 238 12.32 19.00 7.47
CA LEU A 238 11.63 20.30 7.46
C LEU A 238 12.00 21.12 6.20
N ASP A 239 13.28 21.22 5.85
CA ASP A 239 13.73 21.99 4.68
C ASP A 239 13.20 21.41 3.37
N ASP A 240 13.06 20.07 3.30
CA ASP A 240 12.47 19.40 2.14
C ASP A 240 11.00 19.79 1.96
N MET A 241 10.24 19.80 3.08
CA MET A 241 8.83 20.15 3.09
C MET A 241 8.63 21.62 2.74
N VAL A 242 9.36 22.53 3.39
CA VAL A 242 9.30 23.99 3.12
C VAL A 242 9.65 24.30 1.66
N SER A 243 10.70 23.69 1.14
CA SER A 243 11.10 23.86 -0.26
C SER A 243 10.02 23.36 -1.24
N PHE A 244 9.39 22.24 -0.92
CA PHE A 244 8.32 21.67 -1.74
C PHE A 244 7.06 22.57 -1.73
N GLU A 245 6.65 23.05 -0.57
CA GLU A 245 5.49 23.95 -0.42
C GLU A 245 5.74 25.31 -1.10
N HIS A 246 6.95 25.88 -0.98
CA HIS A 246 7.31 27.10 -1.71
C HIS A 246 7.29 26.92 -3.24
N SER A 247 7.48 25.71 -3.73
CA SER A 247 7.33 25.41 -5.17
C SER A 247 5.89 25.16 -5.62
N GLY A 248 4.89 25.35 -4.73
CA GLY A 248 3.47 25.15 -4.99
C GLY A 248 2.97 23.72 -4.67
N GLY A 249 3.84 22.84 -4.18
CA GLY A 249 3.45 21.50 -3.75
C GLY A 249 2.66 21.53 -2.44
N ARG A 250 1.89 20.50 -2.19
CA ARG A 250 1.13 20.33 -0.93
C ARG A 250 1.06 18.86 -0.53
N MET A 251 1.23 18.57 0.75
CA MET A 251 1.14 17.21 1.26
C MET A 251 -0.29 16.70 1.30
N VAL A 252 -1.22 17.53 1.74
CA VAL A 252 -2.64 17.24 1.88
C VAL A 252 -3.45 18.38 1.29
N SER A 253 -4.61 18.07 0.74
CA SER A 253 -5.66 19.00 0.37
C SER A 253 -6.96 18.52 0.97
N HIS A 254 -7.71 19.41 1.63
CA HIS A 254 -9.02 19.08 2.18
C HIS A 254 -10.00 18.63 1.08
N HIS A 255 -9.93 19.27 -0.09
CA HIS A 255 -10.73 18.89 -1.26
C HIS A 255 -10.41 17.45 -1.69
N ASP A 256 -9.11 17.12 -1.86
CA ASP A 256 -8.69 15.78 -2.28
C ASP A 256 -9.12 14.72 -1.26
N TYR A 257 -8.98 15.04 0.04
CA TYR A 257 -9.43 14.14 1.10
C TYR A 257 -10.93 13.83 1.03
N LEU A 258 -11.76 14.86 0.84
CA LEU A 258 -13.21 14.66 0.72
C LEU A 258 -13.55 13.81 -0.51
N GLU A 259 -12.92 14.08 -1.65
CA GLU A 259 -13.09 13.30 -2.88
C GLU A 259 -12.75 11.81 -2.66
N GLU A 260 -11.62 11.52 -1.98
CA GLU A 260 -11.24 10.15 -1.63
C GLU A 260 -12.23 9.45 -0.69
N CYS A 261 -12.88 10.22 0.18
CA CYS A 261 -13.89 9.69 1.09
C CYS A 261 -15.23 9.40 0.40
N GLU A 262 -15.57 10.06 -0.72
CA GLU A 262 -16.88 9.95 -1.36
C GLU A 262 -17.30 8.51 -1.66
N ALA A 263 -16.35 7.67 -2.11
CA ALA A 263 -16.63 6.29 -2.45
C ALA A 263 -17.07 5.41 -1.26
N PHE A 264 -16.87 5.88 -0.02
CA PHE A 264 -17.39 5.24 1.19
C PHE A 264 -18.83 5.65 1.54
N PHE A 265 -19.37 6.67 0.88
CA PHE A 265 -20.71 7.19 1.12
C PHE A 265 -21.64 7.03 -0.09
N GLN A 266 -21.08 6.67 -1.23
CA GLN A 266 -21.84 6.39 -2.46
C GLN A 266 -22.22 4.91 -2.54
N PRO A 267 -23.42 4.59 -3.04
CA PRO A 267 -23.85 3.22 -3.27
C PRO A 267 -23.10 2.52 -4.39
#